data_fb467bbdb2d5e8303bb314d3e4bd9f68
#
_entry.id   fb467bbdb2d5e8303bb314d3e4bd9f68
#
_cell.length_a   1.000
_cell.length_b   1.000
_cell.length_c   1.000
_cell.angle_alpha   90.00
_cell.angle_beta   90.00
_cell.angle_gamma   90.00
#
_symmetry.space_group_name_H-M   'P 1'
#
loop_
_entity.id
_entity.type
_entity.pdbx_description
1 polymer ?
#
loop_
_entity_poly.entity_id
_entity_poly.type
_entity_poly.pdbx_seq_one_letter_code
_entity_poly.pdbx_strand_id
1 'polypeptide(L)'
;MAATLCNILRYWRTSLADGALGEGTFRALDKKRFLVLPNDALTTGSLPAQLVQTLFRNKEGSGTVSVRFWPLVTARKTSHAASRADGMPEIVAPVVTEGFVDRAGRIVPTCNAIARDLLTPLPRGAFALGSVEALDAFLTMTPLPEMTTTDGWQDYRRHCRQMVDALAPGWPSGETEYLPTGSGFIEVSEGANATVRGMLDLYDSLLTDEPDTPLLHQIAVPRPEMATEVGIEKDFARRLGHSNPHFPLAEQQRQVLAWLDAAENGEVIAVNGPPGTGKTTLLLSAVAGLWVKAAISGGDPLVIVAASSNNQAVTNIIDAFGKDFAVGEGVFAGRWLPEIMSFGMFLPSHSRRMEAAQRYQTEAFQAECESVAYFERARTAWLDAAGKAIPDKKGSDIAGFVTKLRDRLIEDADKLRQI
;
A
#
# COMPACT_ATOMS: atom_id res chain seq x y z
N MET A 1 -12.50 22.40 -1.90
CA MET A 1 -12.38 21.12 -2.70
C MET A 1 -13.65 20.94 -3.53
N ALA A 2 -13.57 20.41 -4.77
CA ALA A 2 -14.78 20.14 -5.56
C ALA A 2 -15.63 19.04 -4.90
N ALA A 3 -16.96 19.18 -4.89
CA ALA A 3 -17.87 18.21 -4.26
C ALA A 3 -17.63 16.76 -4.72
N THR A 4 -17.28 16.57 -6.00
CA THR A 4 -16.96 15.26 -6.57
C THR A 4 -15.72 14.63 -5.90
N LEU A 5 -14.65 15.38 -5.68
CA LEU A 5 -13.44 14.88 -5.04
C LEU A 5 -13.71 14.51 -3.57
N CYS A 6 -14.47 15.33 -2.83
CA CYS A 6 -14.87 14.99 -1.45
C CYS A 6 -15.64 13.67 -1.40
N ASN A 7 -16.55 13.42 -2.33
CA ASN A 7 -17.31 12.17 -2.38
C ASN A 7 -16.40 10.97 -2.71
N ILE A 8 -15.45 11.12 -3.62
CA ILE A 8 -14.46 10.09 -3.96
C ILE A 8 -13.57 9.78 -2.75
N LEU A 9 -13.08 10.79 -2.05
CA LEU A 9 -12.26 10.61 -0.84
C LEU A 9 -13.03 9.92 0.29
N ARG A 10 -14.29 10.29 0.51
CA ARG A 10 -15.16 9.60 1.47
C ARG A 10 -15.36 8.14 1.09
N TYR A 11 -15.60 7.86 -0.18
CA TYR A 11 -15.75 6.50 -0.69
C TYR A 11 -14.46 5.68 -0.48
N TRP A 12 -13.30 6.22 -0.85
CA TRP A 12 -12.01 5.53 -0.66
C TRP A 12 -11.70 5.29 0.82
N ARG A 13 -11.94 6.29 1.65
CA ARG A 13 -11.77 6.18 3.11
C ARG A 13 -12.65 5.07 3.68
N THR A 14 -13.93 5.08 3.38
CA THR A 14 -14.89 4.07 3.86
C THR A 14 -14.50 2.69 3.34
N SER A 15 -14.20 2.57 2.05
CA SER A 15 -13.77 1.31 1.43
C SER A 15 -12.51 0.74 2.06
N LEU A 16 -11.54 1.59 2.41
CA LEU A 16 -10.32 1.18 3.11
C LEU A 16 -10.62 0.71 4.55
N ALA A 17 -11.45 1.45 5.28
CA ALA A 17 -11.87 1.11 6.63
C ALA A 17 -12.58 -0.24 6.66
N ASP A 18 -13.57 -0.44 5.80
CA ASP A 18 -14.31 -1.70 5.70
C ASP A 18 -13.41 -2.88 5.29
N GLY A 19 -12.49 -2.65 4.34
CA GLY A 19 -11.52 -3.67 3.94
C GLY A 19 -10.56 -4.08 5.05
N ALA A 20 -10.32 -3.21 6.02
CA ALA A 20 -9.47 -3.46 7.18
C ALA A 20 -10.21 -4.21 8.31
N LEU A 21 -11.55 -4.26 8.29
CA LEU A 21 -12.33 -4.93 9.33
C LEU A 21 -12.08 -6.44 9.38
N GLY A 22 -11.75 -7.09 8.26
CA GLY A 22 -11.40 -8.51 8.24
C GLY A 22 -12.21 -9.33 7.24
N GLU A 23 -11.99 -10.64 7.27
CA GLU A 23 -12.62 -11.62 6.39
C GLU A 23 -13.93 -12.14 7.00
N GLY A 24 -14.86 -12.53 6.13
CA GLY A 24 -16.13 -13.15 6.50
C GLY A 24 -16.24 -14.61 6.07
N THR A 25 -15.24 -15.15 5.34
CA THR A 25 -15.19 -16.54 4.89
C THR A 25 -14.04 -17.27 5.57
N PHE A 26 -14.32 -18.45 6.12
CA PHE A 26 -13.34 -19.25 6.87
C PHE A 26 -13.43 -20.73 6.52
N ARG A 27 -12.32 -21.45 6.72
CA ARG A 27 -12.27 -22.91 6.73
C ARG A 27 -12.51 -23.40 8.16
N ALA A 28 -12.92 -24.66 8.32
CA ALA A 28 -13.15 -25.24 9.64
C ALA A 28 -11.89 -25.23 10.53
N LEU A 29 -10.70 -25.30 9.93
CA LEU A 29 -9.41 -25.23 10.65
C LEU A 29 -9.12 -23.85 11.23
N ASP A 30 -9.66 -22.80 10.64
CA ASP A 30 -9.45 -21.42 11.06
C ASP A 30 -10.15 -21.10 12.38
N LYS A 31 -11.13 -21.93 12.79
CA LYS A 31 -11.80 -21.82 14.11
C LYS A 31 -10.82 -21.77 15.28
N LYS A 32 -9.66 -22.40 15.17
CA LYS A 32 -8.63 -22.41 16.22
C LYS A 32 -7.98 -21.05 16.45
N ARG A 33 -8.12 -20.14 15.50
CA ARG A 33 -7.63 -18.77 15.57
C ARG A 33 -8.48 -17.89 16.48
N PHE A 34 -9.75 -18.21 16.61
CA PHE A 34 -10.73 -17.39 17.32
C PHE A 34 -11.11 -17.97 18.67
N LEU A 35 -11.48 -17.08 19.60
CA LEU A 35 -12.25 -17.46 20.76
C LEU A 35 -13.74 -17.54 20.38
N VAL A 36 -14.44 -18.54 20.91
CA VAL A 36 -15.87 -18.72 20.61
C VAL A 36 -16.69 -17.80 21.51
N LEU A 37 -17.54 -16.97 20.91
CA LEU A 37 -18.56 -16.17 21.58
C LEU A 37 -19.80 -17.05 21.81
N PRO A 38 -20.14 -17.41 23.07
CA PRO A 38 -21.30 -18.24 23.33
C PRO A 38 -22.61 -17.48 23.08
N ASN A 39 -23.69 -18.20 22.86
CA ASN A 39 -25.01 -17.62 22.59
C ASN A 39 -25.47 -16.64 23.69
N ASP A 40 -25.17 -16.93 24.95
CA ASP A 40 -25.54 -16.05 26.09
C ASP A 40 -24.79 -14.69 25.95
N ALA A 41 -23.52 -14.69 25.59
CA ALA A 41 -22.78 -13.45 25.35
C ALA A 41 -23.32 -12.68 24.14
N LEU A 42 -23.71 -13.37 23.09
CA LEU A 42 -24.39 -12.76 21.94
C LEU A 42 -25.76 -12.19 22.32
N THR A 43 -26.44 -12.79 23.29
CA THR A 43 -27.76 -12.33 23.75
C THR A 43 -27.67 -11.12 24.66
N THR A 44 -26.71 -11.12 25.59
CA THR A 44 -26.59 -10.11 26.64
C THR A 44 -25.60 -8.98 26.34
N GLY A 45 -24.66 -9.18 25.41
CA GLY A 45 -23.55 -8.25 25.16
C GLY A 45 -22.45 -8.31 26.24
N SER A 46 -22.46 -9.37 27.05
CA SER A 46 -21.52 -9.52 28.15
C SER A 46 -20.79 -10.87 28.09
N LEU A 47 -19.46 -10.84 28.20
CA LEU A 47 -18.59 -12.00 28.12
C LEU A 47 -18.53 -12.73 29.48
N PRO A 48 -18.44 -14.07 29.48
CA PRO A 48 -18.11 -14.83 30.68
C PRO A 48 -16.70 -14.49 31.19
N ALA A 49 -16.53 -14.53 32.52
CA ALA A 49 -15.28 -14.14 33.18
C ALA A 49 -14.02 -14.84 32.60
N GLN A 50 -14.14 -16.09 32.18
CA GLN A 50 -13.05 -16.88 31.63
C GLN A 50 -12.58 -16.29 30.28
N LEU A 51 -13.49 -15.81 29.41
CA LEU A 51 -13.13 -15.15 28.17
C LEU A 51 -12.50 -13.75 28.40
N VAL A 52 -13.04 -13.02 29.39
CA VAL A 52 -12.44 -11.72 29.79
C VAL A 52 -11.00 -11.93 30.25
N GLN A 53 -10.72 -12.91 31.13
CA GLN A 53 -9.37 -13.24 31.56
C GLN A 53 -8.45 -13.59 30.39
N THR A 54 -8.94 -14.32 29.38
CA THR A 54 -8.17 -14.69 28.19
C THR A 54 -7.84 -13.48 27.34
N LEU A 55 -8.78 -12.58 27.10
CA LEU A 55 -8.58 -11.36 26.31
C LEU A 55 -7.59 -10.39 27.00
N PHE A 56 -7.61 -10.31 28.33
CA PHE A 56 -6.76 -9.41 29.11
C PHE A 56 -5.40 -10.00 29.52
N ARG A 57 -5.07 -11.24 29.15
CA ARG A 57 -3.86 -11.97 29.63
C ARG A 57 -2.55 -11.18 29.48
N ASN A 58 -2.39 -10.39 28.40
CA ASN A 58 -1.19 -9.61 28.13
C ASN A 58 -1.46 -8.09 28.15
N LYS A 59 -2.51 -7.65 28.81
CA LYS A 59 -2.97 -6.25 28.86
C LYS A 59 -3.15 -5.79 30.31
N GLU A 60 -2.16 -6.09 31.18
CA GLU A 60 -2.16 -5.65 32.57
C GLU A 60 -2.18 -4.11 32.64
N GLY A 61 -3.08 -3.55 33.43
CA GLY A 61 -3.27 -2.09 33.59
C GLY A 61 -4.26 -1.45 32.61
N SER A 62 -4.67 -2.08 31.53
CA SER A 62 -5.70 -1.55 30.61
C SER A 62 -7.10 -1.74 31.20
N GLY A 63 -7.93 -0.68 31.13
CA GLY A 63 -9.36 -0.74 31.48
C GLY A 63 -10.20 -1.44 30.40
N THR A 64 -9.73 -1.41 29.15
CA THR A 64 -10.42 -1.99 27.99
C THR A 64 -9.43 -2.72 27.08
N VAL A 65 -9.93 -3.65 26.27
CA VAL A 65 -9.19 -4.34 25.21
C VAL A 65 -9.95 -4.19 23.91
N SER A 66 -9.25 -3.74 22.85
CA SER A 66 -9.79 -3.69 21.49
C SER A 66 -10.00 -5.11 20.97
N VAL A 67 -11.17 -5.34 20.40
CA VAL A 67 -11.57 -6.65 19.88
C VAL A 67 -12.20 -6.52 18.49
N ARG A 68 -12.05 -7.58 17.72
CA ARG A 68 -12.83 -7.83 16.53
C ARG A 68 -13.71 -9.04 16.76
N PHE A 69 -14.96 -8.98 16.33
CA PHE A 69 -15.88 -10.10 16.53
C PHE A 69 -16.90 -10.24 15.41
N TRP A 70 -17.39 -11.45 15.26
CA TRP A 70 -18.37 -11.86 14.26
C TRP A 70 -19.61 -12.38 14.97
N PRO A 71 -20.68 -11.57 15.08
CA PRO A 71 -21.86 -11.93 15.86
C PRO A 71 -22.76 -12.96 15.17
N LEU A 72 -22.65 -13.08 13.85
CA LEU A 72 -23.48 -13.97 13.02
C LEU A 72 -22.56 -14.96 12.30
N VAL A 73 -22.51 -16.19 12.76
CA VAL A 73 -21.68 -17.24 12.17
C VAL A 73 -22.57 -18.37 11.67
N THR A 74 -22.37 -18.75 10.42
CA THR A 74 -23.04 -19.89 9.80
C THR A 74 -22.04 -20.92 9.34
N ALA A 75 -22.43 -22.19 9.36
CA ALA A 75 -21.62 -23.29 8.86
C ALA A 75 -22.37 -24.02 7.74
N ARG A 76 -21.62 -24.52 6.76
CA ARG A 76 -22.16 -25.29 5.65
C ARG A 76 -22.58 -26.68 6.09
N LYS A 77 -23.72 -27.17 5.61
CA LYS A 77 -24.29 -28.50 5.92
C LYS A 77 -23.49 -29.66 5.28
N THR A 78 -22.80 -29.39 4.18
CA THR A 78 -22.04 -30.38 3.41
C THR A 78 -20.74 -30.79 4.07
N SER A 79 -20.25 -32.00 3.75
CA SER A 79 -18.96 -32.47 4.27
C SER A 79 -17.79 -31.62 3.81
N HIS A 80 -16.73 -31.52 4.61
CA HIS A 80 -15.50 -30.78 4.30
C HIS A 80 -14.88 -31.17 2.93
N ALA A 81 -15.05 -32.42 2.48
CA ALA A 81 -14.56 -32.88 1.20
C ALA A 81 -15.29 -32.23 0.03
N ALA A 82 -16.63 -32.14 0.09
CA ALA A 82 -17.43 -31.50 -0.96
C ALA A 82 -17.16 -29.98 -1.00
N SER A 83 -17.03 -29.32 0.15
CA SER A 83 -16.72 -27.90 0.24
C SER A 83 -15.39 -27.53 -0.41
N ARG A 84 -14.39 -28.40 -0.33
CA ARG A 84 -13.09 -28.19 -0.99
C ARG A 84 -13.15 -28.36 -2.51
N ALA A 85 -14.05 -29.19 -3.02
CA ALA A 85 -14.16 -29.48 -4.45
C ALA A 85 -14.82 -28.34 -5.23
N ASP A 86 -15.77 -27.61 -4.62
CA ASP A 86 -16.55 -26.57 -5.29
C ASP A 86 -16.08 -25.13 -4.97
N GLY A 87 -15.06 -24.97 -4.12
CA GLY A 87 -14.52 -23.67 -3.74
C GLY A 87 -15.40 -22.83 -2.83
N MET A 88 -16.54 -23.36 -2.37
CA MET A 88 -17.45 -22.66 -1.47
C MET A 88 -16.90 -22.63 -0.03
N PRO A 89 -17.08 -21.54 0.74
CA PRO A 89 -16.58 -21.44 2.10
C PRO A 89 -17.29 -22.42 3.05
N GLU A 90 -16.55 -23.00 3.99
CA GLU A 90 -17.10 -23.89 5.02
C GLU A 90 -17.85 -23.12 6.10
N ILE A 91 -17.41 -21.89 6.38
CA ILE A 91 -17.99 -20.98 7.35
C ILE A 91 -18.15 -19.62 6.71
N VAL A 92 -19.33 -19.01 6.91
CA VAL A 92 -19.64 -17.65 6.52
C VAL A 92 -20.07 -16.86 7.74
N ALA A 93 -19.34 -15.80 8.04
CA ALA A 93 -19.60 -14.87 9.13
C ALA A 93 -19.68 -13.45 8.54
N PRO A 94 -20.83 -13.04 8.02
CA PRO A 94 -20.94 -11.87 7.14
C PRO A 94 -20.64 -10.55 7.85
N VAL A 95 -21.08 -10.40 9.09
CA VAL A 95 -20.90 -9.15 9.85
C VAL A 95 -19.61 -9.22 10.63
N VAL A 96 -18.72 -8.27 10.34
CA VAL A 96 -17.49 -8.01 11.10
C VAL A 96 -17.70 -6.75 11.93
N THR A 97 -17.38 -6.81 13.21
CA THR A 97 -17.52 -5.69 14.13
C THR A 97 -16.19 -5.42 14.84
N GLU A 98 -15.76 -4.18 14.86
CA GLU A 98 -14.72 -3.71 15.78
C GLU A 98 -15.37 -3.07 17.01
N GLY A 99 -14.70 -3.18 18.14
CA GLY A 99 -15.16 -2.62 19.39
C GLY A 99 -14.16 -2.84 20.50
N PHE A 100 -14.61 -2.66 21.72
CA PHE A 100 -13.80 -2.96 22.90
C PHE A 100 -14.60 -3.73 23.95
N VAL A 101 -13.87 -4.43 24.78
CA VAL A 101 -14.41 -5.14 25.96
C VAL A 101 -13.83 -4.49 27.20
N ASP A 102 -14.68 -4.17 28.17
CA ASP A 102 -14.26 -3.67 29.48
C ASP A 102 -13.95 -4.83 30.45
N ARG A 103 -13.42 -4.51 31.63
CA ARG A 103 -13.09 -5.50 32.65
C ARG A 103 -14.31 -6.20 33.27
N ALA A 104 -15.49 -5.61 33.13
CA ALA A 104 -16.75 -6.24 33.54
C ALA A 104 -17.26 -7.22 32.46
N GLY A 105 -16.60 -7.30 31.31
CA GLY A 105 -16.96 -8.18 30.20
C GLY A 105 -17.98 -7.57 29.24
N ARG A 106 -18.32 -6.30 29.37
CA ARG A 106 -19.27 -5.64 28.50
C ARG A 106 -18.61 -5.38 27.13
N ILE A 107 -19.28 -5.79 26.05
CA ILE A 107 -18.87 -5.55 24.66
C ILE A 107 -19.49 -4.24 24.18
N VAL A 108 -18.65 -3.35 23.63
CA VAL A 108 -19.08 -2.07 23.07
C VAL A 108 -18.64 -2.01 21.60
N PRO A 109 -19.55 -2.21 20.64
CA PRO A 109 -19.29 -2.03 19.23
C PRO A 109 -18.96 -0.57 18.87
N THR A 110 -18.00 -0.35 17.98
CA THR A 110 -17.62 0.98 17.50
C THR A 110 -17.80 1.13 15.99
N CYS A 111 -17.65 0.03 15.24
CA CYS A 111 -17.83 0.00 13.80
C CYS A 111 -18.24 -1.40 13.37
N ASN A 112 -19.14 -1.52 12.40
CA ASN A 112 -19.47 -2.80 11.79
C ASN A 112 -19.74 -2.65 10.29
N ALA A 113 -19.46 -3.70 9.52
CA ALA A 113 -19.78 -3.81 8.11
C ALA A 113 -19.92 -5.28 7.69
N ILE A 114 -20.39 -5.50 6.46
CA ILE A 114 -20.25 -6.81 5.82
C ILE A 114 -18.80 -6.97 5.34
N ALA A 115 -18.21 -8.12 5.59
CA ALA A 115 -16.85 -8.42 5.16
C ALA A 115 -16.70 -8.32 3.63
N ARG A 116 -15.68 -7.63 3.17
CA ARG A 116 -15.47 -7.29 1.74
C ARG A 116 -15.28 -8.52 0.84
N ASP A 117 -14.77 -9.62 1.36
CA ASP A 117 -14.63 -10.89 0.64
C ASP A 117 -15.98 -11.55 0.29
N LEU A 118 -17.07 -11.04 0.83
CA LEU A 118 -18.45 -11.47 0.54
C LEU A 118 -19.21 -10.55 -0.43
N LEU A 119 -18.58 -9.49 -0.92
CA LEU A 119 -19.26 -8.46 -1.72
C LEU A 119 -18.74 -8.38 -3.15
N THR A 120 -19.64 -8.32 -4.13
CA THR A 120 -19.29 -8.01 -5.52
C THR A 120 -18.99 -6.52 -5.69
N PRO A 121 -18.04 -6.13 -6.55
CA PRO A 121 -17.24 -6.93 -7.48
C PRO A 121 -15.98 -7.55 -6.88
N LEU A 122 -15.83 -7.59 -5.57
CA LEU A 122 -14.58 -7.95 -4.87
C LEU A 122 -14.61 -9.31 -4.12
N PRO A 123 -15.50 -10.27 -4.40
CA PRO A 123 -15.45 -11.55 -3.70
C PRO A 123 -14.13 -12.25 -4.03
N ARG A 124 -13.45 -12.78 -3.02
CA ARG A 124 -12.22 -13.58 -3.20
C ARG A 124 -12.49 -15.01 -3.70
N GLY A 125 -13.75 -15.39 -3.84
CA GLY A 125 -14.20 -16.73 -4.23
C GLY A 125 -15.47 -16.71 -5.05
N ALA A 126 -16.06 -17.88 -5.25
CA ALA A 126 -17.30 -18.06 -5.98
C ALA A 126 -18.56 -17.64 -5.18
N PHE A 127 -18.41 -17.32 -3.89
CA PHE A 127 -19.52 -16.98 -3.00
C PHE A 127 -19.58 -15.48 -2.75
N ALA A 128 -20.74 -14.88 -3.00
CA ALA A 128 -21.04 -13.48 -2.66
C ALA A 128 -22.40 -13.40 -1.99
N LEU A 129 -22.54 -12.54 -1.01
CA LEU A 129 -23.79 -12.27 -0.29
C LEU A 129 -24.54 -11.09 -0.88
N GLY A 130 -23.83 -10.12 -1.45
CA GLY A 130 -24.41 -8.91 -1.99
C GLY A 130 -23.40 -8.06 -2.74
N SER A 131 -23.75 -6.80 -2.97
CA SER A 131 -22.87 -5.83 -3.62
C SER A 131 -22.41 -4.75 -2.65
N VAL A 132 -21.26 -4.14 -2.97
CA VAL A 132 -20.73 -2.97 -2.24
C VAL A 132 -21.74 -1.83 -2.25
N GLU A 133 -22.42 -1.59 -3.38
CA GLU A 133 -23.41 -0.53 -3.51
C GLU A 133 -24.61 -0.71 -2.56
N ALA A 134 -25.07 -1.97 -2.39
CA ALA A 134 -26.15 -2.28 -1.46
C ALA A 134 -25.72 -2.04 0.00
N LEU A 135 -24.48 -2.39 0.35
CA LEU A 135 -23.93 -2.11 1.67
C LEU A 135 -23.82 -0.61 1.92
N ASP A 136 -23.25 0.14 0.98
CA ASP A 136 -23.06 1.59 1.12
C ASP A 136 -24.40 2.31 1.25
N ALA A 137 -25.42 1.88 0.50
CA ALA A 137 -26.79 2.38 0.62
C ALA A 137 -27.37 2.11 2.02
N PHE A 138 -27.20 0.88 2.55
CA PHE A 138 -27.67 0.53 3.89
C PHE A 138 -26.97 1.38 4.97
N LEU A 139 -25.63 1.46 4.96
CA LEU A 139 -24.86 2.19 5.97
C LEU A 139 -25.16 3.71 5.96
N THR A 140 -25.48 4.26 4.78
CA THR A 140 -25.86 5.67 4.64
C THR A 140 -27.23 5.96 5.28
N MET A 141 -28.16 5.02 5.17
CA MET A 141 -29.54 5.19 5.66
C MET A 141 -29.73 4.71 7.11
N THR A 142 -28.86 3.81 7.58
CA THR A 142 -29.03 3.13 8.86
C THR A 142 -27.70 3.14 9.63
N PRO A 143 -27.39 4.23 10.35
CA PRO A 143 -26.14 4.34 11.12
C PRO A 143 -26.11 3.33 12.28
N LEU A 144 -24.91 3.02 12.75
CA LEU A 144 -24.71 2.14 13.91
C LEU A 144 -25.44 2.74 15.14
N PRO A 145 -26.26 1.94 15.87
CA PRO A 145 -26.98 2.40 17.06
C PRO A 145 -26.03 2.86 18.18
N GLU A 146 -26.47 3.86 18.94
CA GLU A 146 -25.75 4.31 20.13
C GLU A 146 -25.78 3.24 21.24
N MET A 147 -24.59 2.94 21.80
CA MET A 147 -24.41 1.91 22.84
C MET A 147 -24.62 2.43 24.26
N THR A 148 -25.00 3.69 24.43
CA THR A 148 -25.24 4.35 25.73
C THR A 148 -26.60 4.04 26.32
N THR A 149 -27.55 3.54 25.51
CA THR A 149 -28.90 3.19 25.93
C THR A 149 -28.97 1.80 26.56
N THR A 150 -29.98 1.55 27.40
CA THR A 150 -30.24 0.24 28.04
C THR A 150 -30.44 -0.85 26.97
N ASP A 151 -31.05 -0.50 25.83
CA ASP A 151 -31.36 -1.43 24.72
C ASP A 151 -30.30 -1.44 23.64
N GLY A 152 -29.21 -0.68 23.79
CA GLY A 152 -28.18 -0.48 22.75
C GLY A 152 -27.63 -1.77 22.15
N TRP A 153 -27.42 -2.82 22.99
CA TRP A 153 -26.97 -4.11 22.49
C TRP A 153 -28.02 -4.84 21.65
N GLN A 154 -29.30 -4.74 22.01
CA GLN A 154 -30.38 -5.35 21.22
C GLN A 154 -30.57 -4.60 19.91
N ASP A 155 -30.44 -3.29 19.91
CA ASP A 155 -30.50 -2.44 18.71
C ASP A 155 -29.33 -2.74 17.77
N TYR A 156 -28.12 -2.91 18.29
CA TYR A 156 -26.96 -3.37 17.55
C TYR A 156 -27.23 -4.76 16.89
N ARG A 157 -27.76 -5.71 17.63
CA ARG A 157 -28.08 -7.04 17.07
C ARG A 157 -29.13 -6.96 15.96
N ARG A 158 -30.14 -6.10 16.15
CA ARG A 158 -31.16 -5.83 15.13
C ARG A 158 -30.53 -5.21 13.90
N HIS A 159 -29.67 -4.22 14.06
CA HIS A 159 -28.92 -3.58 13.01
C HIS A 159 -28.09 -4.58 12.19
N CYS A 160 -27.34 -5.47 12.85
CA CYS A 160 -26.57 -6.51 12.13
C CYS A 160 -27.46 -7.43 11.28
N ARG A 161 -28.64 -7.82 11.77
CA ARG A 161 -29.59 -8.62 10.99
C ARG A 161 -30.19 -7.85 9.82
N GLN A 162 -30.59 -6.62 10.04
CA GLN A 162 -31.12 -5.73 9.00
C GLN A 162 -30.08 -5.50 7.88
N MET A 163 -28.80 -5.35 8.25
CA MET A 163 -27.70 -5.20 7.28
C MET A 163 -27.58 -6.44 6.39
N VAL A 164 -27.58 -7.64 6.98
CA VAL A 164 -27.51 -8.89 6.21
C VAL A 164 -28.79 -9.06 5.36
N ASP A 165 -29.94 -8.76 5.90
CA ASP A 165 -31.23 -8.92 5.20
C ASP A 165 -31.39 -7.93 4.04
N ALA A 166 -30.80 -6.74 4.15
CA ALA A 166 -30.78 -5.76 3.07
C ALA A 166 -29.92 -6.20 1.86
N LEU A 167 -28.85 -6.97 2.10
CA LEU A 167 -27.96 -7.46 1.06
C LEU A 167 -28.39 -8.82 0.50
N ALA A 168 -28.88 -9.71 1.36
CA ALA A 168 -29.24 -11.07 1.04
C ALA A 168 -30.56 -11.43 1.78
N PRO A 169 -31.72 -11.01 1.24
CA PRO A 169 -33.01 -11.21 1.88
C PRO A 169 -33.28 -12.68 2.24
N GLY A 170 -33.56 -12.94 3.50
CA GLY A 170 -33.85 -14.27 3.99
C GLY A 170 -32.66 -15.19 4.21
N TRP A 171 -31.42 -14.75 4.01
CA TRP A 171 -30.24 -15.52 4.33
C TRP A 171 -29.97 -15.54 5.85
N PRO A 172 -29.57 -16.68 6.46
CA PRO A 172 -29.36 -18.02 5.89
C PRO A 172 -30.61 -18.94 5.92
N SER A 173 -31.79 -18.38 6.03
CA SER A 173 -33.06 -19.15 6.06
C SER A 173 -33.44 -19.68 4.68
N GLY A 174 -34.24 -20.72 4.61
CA GLY A 174 -34.71 -21.31 3.37
C GLY A 174 -33.82 -22.42 2.81
N GLU A 175 -33.72 -22.53 1.49
CA GLU A 175 -32.98 -23.59 0.78
C GLU A 175 -31.44 -23.39 0.79
N THR A 176 -30.90 -22.56 1.69
CA THR A 176 -29.46 -22.34 1.78
C THR A 176 -28.73 -23.55 2.35
N GLU A 177 -27.52 -23.79 1.87
CA GLU A 177 -26.62 -24.84 2.39
C GLU A 177 -26.03 -24.46 3.77
N TYR A 178 -26.29 -23.27 4.27
CA TYR A 178 -25.71 -22.75 5.52
C TYR A 178 -26.71 -22.75 6.67
N LEU A 179 -26.24 -23.11 7.86
CA LEU A 179 -27.02 -23.08 9.12
C LEU A 179 -26.36 -22.15 10.14
N PRO A 180 -27.14 -21.34 10.87
CA PRO A 180 -26.61 -20.60 12.01
C PRO A 180 -25.99 -21.56 13.05
N THR A 181 -24.81 -21.19 13.57
CA THR A 181 -24.10 -22.01 14.58
C THR A 181 -24.60 -21.72 16.00
N GLY A 182 -25.36 -20.66 16.22
CA GLY A 182 -25.76 -20.18 17.55
C GLY A 182 -24.60 -19.60 18.38
N SER A 183 -23.42 -19.45 17.80
CA SER A 183 -22.24 -18.86 18.42
C SER A 183 -21.59 -17.84 17.49
N GLY A 184 -20.78 -16.96 18.06
CA GLY A 184 -19.95 -16.01 17.31
C GLY A 184 -18.46 -16.32 17.46
N PHE A 185 -17.64 -15.49 16.83
CA PHE A 185 -16.19 -15.47 16.99
C PHE A 185 -15.75 -14.14 17.59
N ILE A 186 -14.66 -14.15 18.36
CA ILE A 186 -13.99 -12.96 18.87
C ILE A 186 -12.49 -13.17 18.90
N GLU A 187 -11.74 -12.14 18.55
CA GLU A 187 -10.28 -12.09 18.69
C GLU A 187 -9.85 -10.74 19.27
N VAL A 188 -8.67 -10.69 19.86
CA VAL A 188 -8.06 -9.40 20.22
C VAL A 188 -7.68 -8.69 18.92
N SER A 189 -8.20 -7.48 18.74
CA SER A 189 -7.81 -6.64 17.61
C SER A 189 -6.55 -5.85 17.97
N GLU A 190 -5.51 -5.99 17.16
CA GLU A 190 -4.35 -5.11 17.25
C GLU A 190 -4.66 -3.72 16.65
N GLY A 191 -5.89 -3.51 16.21
CA GLY A 191 -6.34 -2.36 15.43
C GLY A 191 -5.99 -2.52 13.95
N ALA A 192 -6.46 -1.58 13.12
CA ALA A 192 -5.97 -1.46 11.75
C ALA A 192 -4.44 -1.40 11.79
N ASN A 193 -3.76 -2.12 10.89
CA ASN A 193 -2.30 -2.05 10.87
C ASN A 193 -1.89 -0.58 10.70
N ALA A 194 -0.71 -0.21 11.19
CA ALA A 194 -0.27 1.18 11.24
C ALA A 194 -0.36 1.89 9.87
N THR A 195 -0.20 1.15 8.77
CA THR A 195 -0.30 1.67 7.40
C THR A 195 -1.74 2.06 7.06
N VAL A 196 -2.71 1.21 7.36
CA VAL A 196 -4.14 1.49 7.12
C VAL A 196 -4.59 2.66 7.97
N ARG A 197 -4.19 2.72 9.24
CA ARG A 197 -4.50 3.82 10.14
C ARG A 197 -3.93 5.14 9.61
N GLY A 198 -2.66 5.19 9.22
CA GLY A 198 -2.05 6.37 8.65
C GLY A 198 -2.73 6.85 7.36
N MET A 199 -3.23 5.92 6.53
CA MET A 199 -4.03 6.29 5.36
C MET A 199 -5.42 6.82 5.71
N LEU A 200 -6.09 6.25 6.71
CA LEU A 200 -7.38 6.76 7.19
C LEU A 200 -7.22 8.17 7.77
N ASP A 201 -6.19 8.38 8.60
CA ASP A 201 -5.87 9.69 9.17
C ASP A 201 -5.58 10.71 8.06
N LEU A 202 -4.87 10.31 6.98
CA LEU A 202 -4.63 11.16 5.82
C LEU A 202 -5.95 11.53 5.10
N TYR A 203 -6.85 10.57 4.86
CA TYR A 203 -8.15 10.88 4.26
C TYR A 203 -8.98 11.82 5.14
N ASP A 204 -8.96 11.61 6.46
CA ASP A 204 -9.68 12.47 7.41
C ASP A 204 -9.12 13.89 7.41
N SER A 205 -7.80 14.06 7.37
CA SER A 205 -7.14 15.36 7.22
C SER A 205 -7.49 16.04 5.88
N LEU A 206 -7.41 15.31 4.76
CA LEU A 206 -7.80 15.85 3.45
C LEU A 206 -9.26 16.32 3.39
N LEU A 207 -10.16 15.61 4.07
CA LEU A 207 -11.58 15.95 4.13
C LEU A 207 -11.90 17.10 5.09
N THR A 208 -11.06 17.31 6.13
CA THR A 208 -11.26 18.34 7.16
C THR A 208 -10.58 19.65 6.77
N ASP A 209 -9.33 19.58 6.33
CA ASP A 209 -8.48 20.76 6.07
C ASP A 209 -8.65 21.29 4.64
N GLU A 210 -9.22 20.48 3.75
CA GLU A 210 -9.45 20.80 2.33
C GLU A 210 -8.23 21.45 1.63
N PRO A 211 -7.02 20.90 1.74
CA PRO A 211 -5.83 21.48 1.13
C PRO A 211 -5.94 21.48 -0.39
N ASP A 212 -5.18 22.36 -1.04
CA ASP A 212 -5.05 22.34 -2.52
C ASP A 212 -4.22 21.13 -2.93
N THR A 213 -4.84 20.22 -3.68
CA THR A 213 -4.24 18.95 -4.11
C THR A 213 -4.44 18.71 -5.61
N PRO A 214 -3.75 19.48 -6.48
CA PRO A 214 -3.98 19.44 -7.93
C PRO A 214 -3.76 18.05 -8.54
N LEU A 215 -2.73 17.31 -8.11
CA LEU A 215 -2.50 15.94 -8.57
C LEU A 215 -3.62 14.98 -8.19
N LEU A 216 -4.15 15.10 -6.98
CA LEU A 216 -5.26 14.26 -6.53
C LEU A 216 -6.52 14.53 -7.34
N HIS A 217 -6.77 15.77 -7.72
CA HIS A 217 -7.86 16.13 -8.62
C HIS A 217 -7.75 15.43 -9.98
N GLN A 218 -6.56 15.34 -10.54
CA GLN A 218 -6.31 14.66 -11.82
C GLN A 218 -6.47 13.13 -11.72
N ILE A 219 -6.01 12.53 -10.62
CA ILE A 219 -6.18 11.08 -10.38
C ILE A 219 -7.66 10.72 -10.20
N ALA A 220 -8.44 11.60 -9.58
CA ALA A 220 -9.84 11.37 -9.23
C ALA A 220 -10.83 11.71 -10.36
N VAL A 221 -10.40 11.83 -11.61
CA VAL A 221 -11.29 12.07 -12.74
C VAL A 221 -12.01 10.79 -13.19
N PRO A 222 -13.31 10.86 -13.54
CA PRO A 222 -14.07 9.69 -13.98
C PRO A 222 -13.61 9.10 -15.33
N ARG A 223 -13.02 9.92 -16.17
CA ARG A 223 -12.50 9.52 -17.48
C ARG A 223 -11.15 10.21 -17.70
N PRO A 224 -10.04 9.46 -17.65
CA PRO A 224 -8.75 10.01 -18.00
C PRO A 224 -8.73 10.40 -19.48
N GLU A 225 -8.07 11.50 -19.78
CA GLU A 225 -7.78 11.86 -21.16
C GLU A 225 -6.76 10.88 -21.74
N MET A 226 -6.96 10.51 -23.00
CA MET A 226 -5.98 9.69 -23.71
C MET A 226 -4.74 10.54 -23.99
N ALA A 227 -3.56 10.01 -23.72
CA ALA A 227 -2.31 10.69 -23.99
C ALA A 227 -2.19 11.01 -25.50
N THR A 228 -1.82 12.24 -25.80
CA THR A 228 -1.56 12.68 -27.19
C THR A 228 -0.34 11.93 -27.72
N GLU A 229 -0.38 11.49 -28.99
CA GLU A 229 0.78 10.86 -29.60
C GLU A 229 1.96 11.85 -29.66
N VAL A 230 3.05 11.50 -29.02
CA VAL A 230 4.35 12.19 -29.13
C VAL A 230 5.21 11.37 -30.07
N GLY A 231 5.75 12.00 -31.09
CA GLY A 231 6.58 11.31 -32.09
C GLY A 231 7.84 10.72 -31.46
N ILE A 232 7.95 9.41 -31.45
CA ILE A 232 9.09 8.66 -30.86
C ILE A 232 10.41 9.04 -31.47
N GLU A 233 10.44 9.33 -32.77
CA GLU A 233 11.64 9.72 -33.52
C GLU A 233 12.23 11.03 -33.01
N LYS A 234 11.39 12.01 -32.69
CA LYS A 234 11.84 13.31 -32.13
C LYS A 234 12.31 13.16 -30.68
N ASP A 235 11.82 12.14 -29.95
CA ASP A 235 12.13 11.90 -28.56
C ASP A 235 13.39 11.06 -28.36
N PHE A 236 13.83 10.30 -29.36
CA PHE A 236 15.05 9.50 -29.24
C PHE A 236 16.26 10.38 -28.84
N ALA A 237 16.41 11.57 -29.45
CA ALA A 237 17.47 12.51 -29.13
C ALA A 237 17.36 13.12 -27.70
N ARG A 238 16.20 13.06 -27.06
CA ARG A 238 15.98 13.56 -25.70
C ARG A 238 16.22 12.50 -24.65
N ARG A 239 16.10 11.22 -25.01
CA ARG A 239 16.24 10.08 -24.14
C ARG A 239 17.70 9.70 -23.94
N LEU A 240 18.36 10.35 -22.98
CA LEU A 240 19.80 10.24 -22.74
C LEU A 240 20.20 9.18 -21.74
N GLY A 241 19.25 8.62 -20.96
CA GLY A 241 19.53 7.65 -19.91
C GLY A 241 18.86 6.30 -20.15
N HIS A 242 19.63 5.22 -19.99
CA HIS A 242 19.12 3.85 -19.97
C HIS A 242 19.93 3.03 -18.96
N SER A 243 19.26 2.24 -18.13
CA SER A 243 19.93 1.57 -17.01
C SER A 243 20.72 0.33 -17.39
N ASN A 244 20.30 -0.39 -18.43
CA ASN A 244 20.91 -1.67 -18.79
C ASN A 244 20.87 -1.94 -20.29
N PRO A 245 22.03 -2.01 -20.97
CA PRO A 245 22.13 -2.21 -22.42
C PRO A 245 21.64 -3.59 -22.87
N HIS A 246 21.58 -4.59 -21.97
CA HIS A 246 21.12 -5.95 -22.31
C HIS A 246 19.60 -6.07 -22.45
N PHE A 247 18.83 -5.08 -21.95
CA PHE A 247 17.37 -5.07 -22.01
C PHE A 247 16.86 -3.84 -22.77
N PRO A 248 16.90 -3.86 -24.10
CA PRO A 248 16.40 -2.72 -24.92
C PRO A 248 14.90 -2.54 -24.69
N LEU A 249 14.46 -1.28 -24.72
CA LEU A 249 13.05 -0.94 -24.54
C LEU A 249 12.23 -1.32 -25.77
N ALA A 250 11.07 -1.93 -25.54
CA ALA A 250 10.05 -2.13 -26.56
C ALA A 250 9.46 -0.78 -27.03
N GLU A 251 8.80 -0.76 -28.17
CA GLU A 251 8.23 0.44 -28.76
C GLU A 251 7.25 1.14 -27.80
N GLN A 252 6.33 0.39 -27.19
CA GLN A 252 5.37 0.94 -26.24
C GLN A 252 6.06 1.53 -25.00
N GLN A 253 7.15 0.92 -24.54
CA GLN A 253 7.93 1.47 -23.42
C GLN A 253 8.62 2.78 -23.81
N ARG A 254 9.13 2.87 -25.04
CA ARG A 254 9.70 4.11 -25.59
C ARG A 254 8.64 5.21 -25.67
N GLN A 255 7.42 4.87 -26.09
CA GLN A 255 6.32 5.82 -26.14
C GLN A 255 5.97 6.37 -24.75
N VAL A 256 5.95 5.52 -23.71
CA VAL A 256 5.72 5.98 -22.32
C VAL A 256 6.82 6.94 -21.88
N LEU A 257 8.08 6.68 -22.21
CA LEU A 257 9.18 7.61 -21.89
C LEU A 257 9.05 8.94 -22.65
N ALA A 258 8.60 8.90 -23.90
CA ALA A 258 8.33 10.10 -24.68
C ALA A 258 7.24 10.97 -24.03
N TRP A 259 6.16 10.36 -23.54
CA TRP A 259 5.14 11.07 -22.75
C TRP A 259 5.70 11.64 -21.45
N LEU A 260 6.50 10.86 -20.73
CA LEU A 260 7.14 11.34 -19.50
C LEU A 260 8.07 12.54 -19.77
N ASP A 261 8.79 12.50 -20.88
CA ASP A 261 9.71 13.56 -21.28
C ASP A 261 9.00 14.83 -21.76
N ALA A 262 7.78 14.69 -22.26
CA ALA A 262 6.93 15.80 -22.68
C ALA A 262 6.02 16.31 -21.55
N ALA A 263 5.90 15.57 -20.44
CA ALA A 263 5.01 15.91 -19.34
C ALA A 263 5.39 17.23 -18.66
N GLU A 264 4.40 18.03 -18.37
CA GLU A 264 4.53 19.26 -17.59
C GLU A 264 4.37 19.00 -16.09
N ASN A 265 4.71 20.00 -15.28
CA ASN A 265 4.52 19.88 -13.84
C ASN A 265 3.05 19.71 -13.49
N GLY A 266 2.74 18.69 -12.72
CA GLY A 266 1.38 18.37 -12.28
C GLY A 266 0.64 17.39 -13.18
N GLU A 267 1.25 16.86 -14.24
CA GLU A 267 0.64 15.83 -15.08
C GLU A 267 0.75 14.43 -14.44
N VAL A 268 -0.26 13.60 -14.72
CA VAL A 268 -0.34 12.22 -14.26
C VAL A 268 -0.37 11.28 -15.46
N ILE A 269 0.62 10.39 -15.55
CA ILE A 269 0.70 9.38 -16.61
C ILE A 269 0.37 8.00 -16.00
N ALA A 270 -0.72 7.39 -16.47
CA ALA A 270 -1.11 6.05 -16.07
C ALA A 270 -0.55 5.01 -17.04
N VAL A 271 0.26 4.08 -16.52
CA VAL A 271 0.86 3.00 -17.31
C VAL A 271 0.31 1.67 -16.86
N ASN A 272 -0.45 1.01 -17.74
CA ASN A 272 -0.96 -0.33 -17.52
C ASN A 272 -0.15 -1.36 -18.32
N GLY A 273 0.24 -2.45 -17.67
CA GLY A 273 0.96 -3.54 -18.32
C GLY A 273 0.81 -4.85 -17.57
N PRO A 274 0.53 -5.97 -18.25
CA PRO A 274 0.50 -7.30 -17.64
C PRO A 274 1.82 -7.67 -16.94
N PRO A 275 1.85 -8.66 -16.07
CA PRO A 275 3.09 -9.22 -15.54
C PRO A 275 4.04 -9.66 -16.66
N GLY A 276 5.34 -9.42 -16.50
CA GLY A 276 6.35 -9.82 -17.49
C GLY A 276 6.58 -8.85 -18.66
N THR A 277 5.83 -7.76 -18.78
CA THR A 277 5.98 -6.76 -19.87
C THR A 277 7.13 -5.77 -19.68
N GLY A 278 8.03 -5.99 -18.72
CA GLY A 278 9.21 -5.14 -18.51
C GLY A 278 8.93 -3.78 -17.85
N LYS A 279 7.88 -3.68 -17.02
CA LYS A 279 7.59 -2.45 -16.25
C LYS A 279 8.78 -1.98 -15.41
N THR A 280 9.52 -2.90 -14.81
CA THR A 280 10.72 -2.56 -14.03
C THR A 280 11.79 -1.93 -14.91
N THR A 281 12.05 -2.49 -16.11
CA THR A 281 13.00 -1.92 -17.07
C THR A 281 12.59 -0.52 -17.50
N LEU A 282 11.29 -0.30 -17.74
CA LEU A 282 10.75 1.02 -18.04
C LEU A 282 11.02 2.03 -16.90
N LEU A 283 10.69 1.66 -15.65
CA LEU A 283 10.93 2.52 -14.49
C LEU A 283 12.40 2.84 -14.28
N LEU A 284 13.29 1.85 -14.43
CA LEU A 284 14.73 2.06 -14.33
C LEU A 284 15.22 3.02 -15.39
N SER A 285 14.73 2.92 -16.63
CA SER A 285 15.09 3.83 -17.71
C SER A 285 14.52 5.24 -17.50
N ALA A 286 13.30 5.36 -16.94
CA ALA A 286 12.74 6.66 -16.57
C ALA A 286 13.62 7.37 -15.53
N VAL A 287 14.02 6.66 -14.47
CA VAL A 287 14.91 7.21 -13.43
C VAL A 287 16.27 7.57 -13.99
N ALA A 288 16.88 6.72 -14.82
CA ALA A 288 18.17 6.99 -15.45
C ALA A 288 18.09 8.25 -16.36
N GLY A 289 17.02 8.39 -17.15
CA GLY A 289 16.79 9.56 -18.00
C GLY A 289 16.65 10.85 -17.19
N LEU A 290 15.87 10.81 -16.10
CA LEU A 290 15.67 11.95 -15.20
C LEU A 290 16.98 12.36 -14.52
N TRP A 291 17.80 11.42 -14.08
CA TRP A 291 19.11 11.71 -13.47
C TRP A 291 20.10 12.33 -14.45
N VAL A 292 20.17 11.80 -15.67
CA VAL A 292 21.04 12.35 -16.72
C VAL A 292 20.61 13.79 -17.07
N LYS A 293 19.30 14.04 -17.22
CA LYS A 293 18.78 15.38 -17.45
C LYS A 293 19.13 16.36 -16.33
N ALA A 294 18.94 15.95 -15.08
CA ALA A 294 19.31 16.77 -13.92
C ALA A 294 20.81 17.07 -13.89
N ALA A 295 21.65 16.07 -14.13
CA ALA A 295 23.10 16.24 -14.17
C ALA A 295 23.55 17.19 -15.28
N ILE A 296 22.95 17.13 -16.47
CA ILE A 296 23.22 18.06 -17.59
C ILE A 296 22.75 19.47 -17.25
N SER A 297 21.55 19.63 -16.71
CA SER A 297 21.00 20.93 -16.37
C SER A 297 21.79 21.64 -15.25
N GLY A 298 22.36 20.88 -14.34
CA GLY A 298 22.97 21.36 -13.10
C GLY A 298 21.90 21.87 -12.14
N GLY A 299 22.15 21.75 -10.86
CA GLY A 299 21.21 22.10 -9.81
C GLY A 299 21.11 20.96 -8.81
N ASP A 300 20.07 21.00 -7.98
CA ASP A 300 19.83 19.97 -6.97
C ASP A 300 19.45 18.63 -7.59
N PRO A 301 19.88 17.50 -7.01
CA PRO A 301 19.49 16.18 -7.48
C PRO A 301 17.97 16.01 -7.41
N LEU A 302 17.40 15.32 -8.40
CA LEU A 302 15.97 14.99 -8.40
C LEU A 302 15.63 14.00 -7.28
N VAL A 303 14.57 14.30 -6.56
CA VAL A 303 13.97 13.38 -5.58
C VAL A 303 12.84 12.60 -6.26
N ILE A 304 12.99 11.29 -6.36
CA ILE A 304 12.01 10.38 -6.96
C ILE A 304 11.41 9.53 -5.84
N VAL A 305 10.11 9.64 -5.62
CA VAL A 305 9.38 8.87 -4.61
C VAL A 305 8.65 7.71 -5.29
N ALA A 306 8.95 6.49 -4.85
CA ALA A 306 8.25 5.28 -5.31
C ALA A 306 7.48 4.65 -4.14
N ALA A 307 6.20 4.38 -4.34
CA ALA A 307 5.35 3.72 -3.35
C ALA A 307 4.66 2.48 -3.95
N SER A 308 4.49 1.45 -3.14
CA SER A 308 3.74 0.25 -3.50
C SER A 308 3.09 -0.38 -2.28
N SER A 309 1.93 -0.99 -2.46
CA SER A 309 1.31 -1.87 -1.45
C SER A 309 2.08 -3.18 -1.26
N ASN A 310 2.98 -3.54 -2.19
CA ASN A 310 3.83 -4.72 -2.12
C ASN A 310 5.29 -4.29 -1.89
N ASN A 311 5.82 -4.57 -0.70
CA ASN A 311 7.21 -4.28 -0.33
C ASN A 311 8.22 -4.87 -1.32
N GLN A 312 7.96 -6.06 -1.86
CA GLN A 312 8.87 -6.71 -2.82
C GLN A 312 8.97 -5.92 -4.13
N ALA A 313 7.92 -5.23 -4.56
CA ALA A 313 7.97 -4.40 -5.77
C ALA A 313 8.93 -3.23 -5.58
N VAL A 314 8.92 -2.57 -4.41
CA VAL A 314 9.84 -1.46 -4.09
C VAL A 314 11.27 -1.96 -3.95
N THR A 315 11.48 -3.05 -3.19
CA THR A 315 12.83 -3.58 -2.99
C THR A 315 13.44 -4.14 -4.28
N ASN A 316 12.64 -4.69 -5.20
CA ASN A 316 13.14 -5.11 -6.51
C ASN A 316 13.66 -3.93 -7.35
N ILE A 317 13.05 -2.76 -7.24
CA ILE A 317 13.53 -1.55 -7.91
C ILE A 317 14.89 -1.14 -7.31
N ILE A 318 15.01 -1.10 -5.99
CA ILE A 318 16.26 -0.74 -5.30
C ILE A 318 17.36 -1.77 -5.62
N ASP A 319 17.05 -3.07 -5.58
CA ASP A 319 17.99 -4.14 -5.93
C ASP A 319 18.47 -4.03 -7.39
N ALA A 320 17.58 -3.70 -8.31
CA ALA A 320 17.94 -3.51 -9.71
C ALA A 320 18.88 -2.30 -9.88
N PHE A 321 18.57 -1.15 -9.26
CA PHE A 321 19.48 0.00 -9.22
C PHE A 321 20.81 -0.37 -8.55
N GLY A 322 20.77 -1.14 -7.48
CA GLY A 322 21.95 -1.62 -6.79
C GLY A 322 22.88 -2.44 -7.68
N LYS A 323 22.34 -3.29 -8.53
CA LYS A 323 23.10 -4.15 -9.44
C LYS A 323 23.61 -3.41 -10.67
N ASP A 324 22.75 -2.71 -11.36
CA ASP A 324 23.06 -2.07 -12.65
C ASP A 324 24.07 -0.93 -12.48
N PHE A 325 23.93 -0.13 -11.44
CA PHE A 325 24.87 0.99 -11.19
C PHE A 325 26.15 0.59 -10.44
N ALA A 326 26.27 -0.65 -9.95
CA ALA A 326 27.52 -1.13 -9.35
C ALA A 326 28.57 -1.52 -10.41
N VAL A 327 28.12 -1.81 -11.62
CA VAL A 327 28.92 -2.54 -12.63
C VAL A 327 29.69 -1.58 -13.54
N GLY A 328 29.42 -0.30 -13.62
CA GLY A 328 30.08 0.66 -14.52
C GLY A 328 31.38 0.14 -15.16
N GLU A 329 31.67 0.53 -16.36
CA GLU A 329 32.86 0.08 -17.08
C GLU A 329 34.01 1.08 -17.03
N GLY A 330 35.25 0.55 -17.01
CA GLY A 330 36.45 1.35 -17.10
C GLY A 330 36.66 2.28 -15.88
N VAL A 331 37.15 3.47 -16.16
CA VAL A 331 37.54 4.45 -15.12
C VAL A 331 36.33 5.04 -14.36
N PHE A 332 35.12 4.90 -14.90
CA PHE A 332 33.89 5.33 -14.27
C PHE A 332 33.18 4.22 -13.49
N ALA A 333 33.80 3.04 -13.35
CA ALA A 333 33.24 1.94 -12.61
C ALA A 333 33.07 2.28 -11.13
N GLY A 334 32.02 1.71 -10.51
CA GLY A 334 31.71 1.87 -9.11
C GLY A 334 30.98 3.19 -8.78
N ARG A 335 30.69 3.38 -7.49
CA ARG A 335 29.91 4.54 -7.02
C ARG A 335 30.73 5.68 -6.45
N TRP A 336 32.01 5.50 -6.30
CA TRP A 336 32.98 6.45 -5.74
C TRP A 336 32.72 6.92 -4.30
N LEU A 337 31.64 6.47 -3.70
CA LEU A 337 31.27 6.79 -2.34
C LEU A 337 31.31 5.52 -1.47
N PRO A 338 31.92 5.56 -0.29
CA PRO A 338 32.03 4.39 0.57
C PRO A 338 30.64 3.93 1.05
N GLU A 339 30.46 2.61 1.14
CA GLU A 339 29.31 1.96 1.76
C GLU A 339 27.94 2.19 1.06
N ILE A 340 27.88 3.02 0.03
CA ILE A 340 26.65 3.22 -0.75
C ILE A 340 26.39 2.03 -1.67
N MET A 341 25.31 1.28 -1.44
CA MET A 341 24.90 0.15 -2.25
C MET A 341 23.98 0.56 -3.41
N SER A 342 23.12 1.55 -3.18
CA SER A 342 22.27 2.16 -4.21
C SER A 342 22.06 3.63 -3.88
N PHE A 343 21.63 4.44 -4.87
CA PHE A 343 21.24 5.83 -4.63
C PHE A 343 19.78 5.96 -4.19
N GLY A 344 19.18 4.87 -3.71
CA GLY A 344 17.83 4.83 -3.17
C GLY A 344 17.80 4.53 -1.69
N MET A 345 16.91 5.19 -0.96
CA MET A 345 16.60 4.91 0.43
C MET A 345 15.30 4.12 0.52
N PHE A 346 15.30 3.06 1.31
CA PHE A 346 14.11 2.26 1.59
C PHE A 346 13.45 2.71 2.89
N LEU A 347 12.17 3.05 2.82
CA LEU A 347 11.34 3.38 3.97
C LEU A 347 10.42 2.20 4.30
N PRO A 348 10.88 1.24 5.13
CA PRO A 348 10.09 0.08 5.48
C PRO A 348 8.99 0.41 6.49
N SER A 349 7.98 -0.47 6.59
CA SER A 349 7.03 -0.40 7.70
C SER A 349 7.74 -0.54 9.05
N HIS A 350 7.15 0.04 10.10
CA HIS A 350 7.77 0.11 11.44
C HIS A 350 8.22 -1.27 11.95
N SER A 351 7.41 -2.31 11.74
CA SER A 351 7.70 -3.69 12.16
C SER A 351 8.89 -4.34 11.43
N ARG A 352 9.28 -3.83 10.26
CA ARG A 352 10.38 -4.38 9.45
C ARG A 352 11.65 -3.53 9.42
N ARG A 353 11.70 -2.44 10.18
CA ARG A 353 12.85 -1.51 10.16
C ARG A 353 14.20 -2.19 10.44
N MET A 354 14.26 -3.04 11.45
CA MET A 354 15.49 -3.73 11.82
C MET A 354 15.96 -4.77 10.78
N GLU A 355 15.01 -5.52 10.21
CA GLU A 355 15.29 -6.48 9.14
C GLU A 355 15.74 -5.76 7.86
N ALA A 356 15.05 -4.70 7.50
CA ALA A 356 15.36 -3.90 6.32
C ALA A 356 16.73 -3.23 6.39
N ALA A 357 17.13 -2.71 7.56
CA ALA A 357 18.42 -2.06 7.77
C ALA A 357 19.64 -3.00 7.59
N GLN A 358 19.44 -4.32 7.66
CA GLN A 358 20.50 -5.30 7.39
C GLN A 358 20.81 -5.45 5.89
N ARG A 359 19.87 -5.06 5.03
CA ARG A 359 19.96 -5.32 3.59
C ARG A 359 19.86 -4.08 2.71
N TYR A 360 19.20 -3.03 3.20
CA TYR A 360 18.92 -1.82 2.44
C TYR A 360 19.38 -0.58 3.18
N GLN A 361 19.66 0.47 2.44
CA GLN A 361 19.87 1.80 2.99
C GLN A 361 18.53 2.34 3.50
N THR A 362 18.46 2.56 4.80
CA THR A 362 17.29 3.09 5.51
C THR A 362 17.59 4.46 6.12
N GLU A 363 16.62 5.06 6.81
CA GLU A 363 16.80 6.33 7.54
C GLU A 363 18.05 6.36 8.44
N ALA A 364 18.39 5.24 9.08
CA ALA A 364 19.58 5.15 9.94
C ALA A 364 20.87 5.33 9.14
N PHE A 365 20.96 4.75 7.95
CA PHE A 365 22.10 4.92 7.06
C PHE A 365 22.20 6.36 6.55
N GLN A 366 21.06 6.99 6.24
CA GLN A 366 21.05 8.38 5.84
C GLN A 366 21.57 9.30 6.94
N ALA A 367 21.15 9.10 8.17
CA ALA A 367 21.64 9.87 9.31
C ALA A 367 23.17 9.71 9.50
N GLU A 368 23.72 8.51 9.21
CA GLU A 368 25.15 8.29 9.19
C GLU A 368 25.83 9.07 8.05
N CYS A 369 25.27 9.06 6.85
CA CYS A 369 25.81 9.80 5.69
C CYS A 369 25.85 11.31 5.91
N GLU A 370 24.98 11.85 6.76
CA GLU A 370 24.96 13.27 7.14
C GLU A 370 25.98 13.61 8.24
N SER A 371 26.68 12.63 8.80
CA SER A 371 27.69 12.88 9.80
C SER A 371 28.98 13.49 9.22
N VAL A 372 29.63 14.35 9.98
CA VAL A 372 30.94 14.94 9.59
C VAL A 372 31.99 13.86 9.28
N ALA A 373 32.00 12.80 10.08
CA ALA A 373 32.95 11.69 9.90
C ALA A 373 32.74 10.94 8.57
N TYR A 374 31.49 10.71 8.17
CA TYR A 374 31.20 10.11 6.87
C TYR A 374 31.58 11.06 5.73
N PHE A 375 31.21 12.33 5.85
CA PHE A 375 31.50 13.35 4.84
C PHE A 375 33.00 13.41 4.51
N GLU A 376 33.87 13.42 5.49
CA GLU A 376 35.34 13.46 5.26
C GLU A 376 35.84 12.19 4.58
N ARG A 377 35.36 11.00 4.97
CA ARG A 377 35.69 9.75 4.29
C ARG A 377 35.20 9.74 2.85
N ALA A 378 33.96 10.13 2.64
CA ALA A 378 33.33 10.19 1.32
C ALA A 378 34.03 11.17 0.40
N ARG A 379 34.37 12.36 0.91
CA ARG A 379 35.14 13.38 0.19
C ARG A 379 36.47 12.84 -0.32
N THR A 380 37.21 12.18 0.55
CA THR A 380 38.53 11.61 0.23
C THR A 380 38.41 10.51 -0.81
N ALA A 381 37.50 9.58 -0.64
CA ALA A 381 37.28 8.47 -1.58
C ALA A 381 36.82 8.96 -2.94
N TRP A 382 35.91 9.94 -2.95
CA TRP A 382 35.39 10.53 -4.18
C TRP A 382 36.45 11.27 -4.99
N LEU A 383 37.27 12.10 -4.32
CA LEU A 383 38.37 12.83 -4.96
C LEU A 383 39.44 11.90 -5.55
N ASP A 384 39.76 10.81 -4.84
CA ASP A 384 40.68 9.79 -5.34
C ASP A 384 40.13 9.10 -6.61
N ALA A 385 38.87 8.71 -6.60
CA ALA A 385 38.21 8.09 -7.74
C ALA A 385 38.08 9.06 -8.92
N ALA A 386 37.67 10.30 -8.66
CA ALA A 386 37.55 11.35 -9.69
C ALA A 386 38.90 11.66 -10.33
N GLY A 387 39.98 11.75 -9.55
CA GLY A 387 41.32 11.99 -10.06
C GLY A 387 41.87 10.85 -10.93
N LYS A 388 41.45 9.60 -10.66
CA LYS A 388 41.76 8.42 -11.50
C LYS A 388 40.96 8.43 -12.80
N ALA A 389 39.68 8.80 -12.72
CA ALA A 389 38.78 8.83 -13.88
C ALA A 389 39.06 10.00 -14.84
N ILE A 390 39.41 11.15 -14.27
CA ILE A 390 39.68 12.38 -15.03
C ILE A 390 41.06 12.92 -14.59
N PRO A 391 42.14 12.46 -15.16
CA PRO A 391 43.48 12.92 -14.80
C PRO A 391 43.59 14.46 -14.94
N ASP A 392 43.86 15.12 -13.81
CA ASP A 392 44.00 16.57 -13.73
C ASP A 392 45.37 16.95 -13.18
N LYS A 393 46.20 17.57 -13.99
CA LYS A 393 47.54 18.02 -13.61
C LYS A 393 47.53 19.17 -12.60
N LYS A 394 46.39 19.89 -12.47
CA LYS A 394 46.26 21.07 -11.59
C LYS A 394 45.62 20.74 -10.22
N GLY A 395 45.11 19.55 -10.03
CA GLY A 395 44.41 19.15 -8.81
C GLY A 395 43.12 19.94 -8.62
N SER A 396 42.02 19.47 -9.20
CA SER A 396 40.71 20.08 -9.01
C SER A 396 40.14 19.73 -7.63
N ASP A 397 39.37 20.62 -7.06
CA ASP A 397 38.46 20.35 -5.96
C ASP A 397 37.20 19.59 -6.45
N ILE A 398 36.27 19.29 -5.55
CA ILE A 398 35.02 18.61 -5.89
C ILE A 398 34.27 19.37 -6.98
N ALA A 399 34.11 20.68 -6.86
CA ALA A 399 33.35 21.49 -7.82
C ALA A 399 33.99 21.45 -9.21
N GLY A 400 35.34 21.51 -9.28
CA GLY A 400 36.06 21.40 -10.53
C GLY A 400 35.92 20.04 -11.20
N PHE A 401 35.93 18.94 -10.44
CA PHE A 401 35.69 17.61 -11.00
C PHE A 401 34.22 17.42 -11.42
N VAL A 402 33.24 17.91 -10.65
CA VAL A 402 31.82 17.87 -11.02
C VAL A 402 31.59 18.61 -12.33
N THR A 403 32.19 19.79 -12.51
CA THR A 403 32.14 20.53 -13.80
C THR A 403 32.67 19.70 -14.95
N LYS A 404 33.85 19.09 -14.81
CA LYS A 404 34.44 18.24 -15.84
C LYS A 404 33.61 17.00 -16.17
N LEU A 405 33.03 16.39 -15.20
CA LEU A 405 32.12 15.25 -15.40
C LEU A 405 30.86 15.67 -16.15
N ARG A 406 30.30 16.83 -15.81
CA ARG A 406 29.16 17.40 -16.51
C ARG A 406 29.49 17.73 -17.94
N ASP A 407 30.61 18.41 -18.20
CA ASP A 407 31.05 18.76 -19.57
C ASP A 407 31.22 17.48 -20.40
N ARG A 408 31.83 16.45 -19.85
CA ARG A 408 31.95 15.14 -20.53
C ARG A 408 30.60 14.52 -20.82
N LEU A 409 29.65 14.57 -19.86
CA LEU A 409 28.31 14.04 -20.05
C LEU A 409 27.57 14.79 -21.16
N ILE A 410 27.73 16.11 -21.26
CA ILE A 410 27.15 16.93 -22.32
C ILE A 410 27.75 16.53 -23.68
N GLU A 411 29.08 16.40 -23.80
CA GLU A 411 29.74 15.94 -25.01
C GLU A 411 29.23 14.56 -25.49
N ASP A 412 29.06 13.62 -24.57
CA ASP A 412 28.57 12.28 -24.90
C ASP A 412 27.07 12.30 -25.27
N ALA A 413 26.27 13.15 -24.62
CA ALA A 413 24.89 13.40 -25.00
C ALA A 413 24.73 14.00 -26.40
N ASP A 414 25.60 14.95 -26.74
CA ASP A 414 25.59 15.56 -28.07
C ASP A 414 26.01 14.57 -29.18
N LYS A 415 26.94 13.67 -28.90
CA LYS A 415 27.27 12.58 -29.83
C LYS A 415 26.09 11.65 -30.05
N LEU A 416 25.34 11.29 -28.99
CA LEU A 416 24.12 10.45 -29.08
C LEU A 416 23.03 11.14 -29.93
N ARG A 417 22.90 12.46 -29.82
CA ARG A 417 21.92 13.24 -30.61
C ARG A 417 22.24 13.32 -32.10
N GLN A 418 23.48 13.06 -32.49
CA GLN A 418 23.94 13.10 -33.87
C GLN A 418 23.77 11.78 -34.61
N ILE A 419 23.49 10.70 -33.91
CA ILE A 419 23.20 9.36 -34.45
C ILE A 419 21.73 9.24 -34.83
#